data_ac6e6d3d9caf10a1142e2b35d96bf1a6
#
_entry.id   ac6e6d3d9caf10a1142e2b35d96bf1a6
#
_cell.length_a   1.000
_cell.length_b   1.000
_cell.length_c   1.000
_cell.angle_alpha   90.00
_cell.angle_beta   90.00
_cell.angle_gamma   90.00
#
_symmetry.space_group_name_H-M   'P 1'
#
loop_
_entity.id
_entity.type
_entity.pdbx_description
1 polymer ?
#
loop_
_entity_poly.entity_id
_entity_poly.type
_entity_poly.pdbx_seq_one_letter_code
_entity_poly.pdbx_strand_id
1 'polypeptide(L)'
;MNQEMWSKCLLSAYKVLPTLAKSIDRRNMNEALGSFSYQGNTMDVVNAILDNNKRKEALINAKVIVDDALASLKPTYRKILELKYLERIKCEEIAKMEGMSIRNVFRRQALALAGFSKFCILKGYDCEWLEKRYSKDPFFSKIKDRITAQSDKNAMMSDLSKRKKQIKAAVVQILGGMQGASQTAVAES
;
A
#
# COMPACT_ATOMS: atom_id res chain seq x y z
N MET A 1 -13.13 -6.32 -4.54
CA MET A 1 -12.00 -5.43 -4.16
C MET A 1 -11.35 -5.91 -2.88
N ASN A 2 -10.04 -5.67 -2.67
CA ASN A 2 -9.28 -6.33 -1.61
C ASN A 2 -9.06 -5.37 -0.42
N GLN A 3 -9.49 -5.78 0.80
CA GLN A 3 -9.28 -5.06 2.05
C GLN A 3 -7.79 -4.72 2.31
N GLU A 4 -6.89 -5.63 1.92
CA GLU A 4 -5.44 -5.43 2.05
C GLU A 4 -4.94 -4.21 1.24
N MET A 5 -5.52 -3.96 0.06
CA MET A 5 -5.18 -2.79 -0.75
C MET A 5 -5.54 -1.50 -0.01
N TRP A 6 -6.72 -1.41 0.60
CA TRP A 6 -7.11 -0.25 1.39
C TRP A 6 -6.25 -0.08 2.64
N SER A 7 -5.87 -1.18 3.30
CA SER A 7 -4.92 -1.14 4.42
C SER A 7 -3.57 -0.53 4.00
N LYS A 8 -3.05 -0.93 2.84
CA LYS A 8 -1.83 -0.33 2.27
C LYS A 8 -2.03 1.15 1.90
N CYS A 9 -3.19 1.52 1.36
CA CYS A 9 -3.53 2.91 1.04
C CYS A 9 -3.52 3.78 2.30
N LEU A 10 -4.22 3.38 3.35
CA LEU A 10 -4.30 4.10 4.62
C LEU A 10 -2.91 4.28 5.25
N LEU A 11 -2.13 3.21 5.36
CA LEU A 11 -0.77 3.24 5.89
C LEU A 11 0.16 4.15 5.06
N SER A 12 0.06 4.10 3.73
CA SER A 12 0.88 4.94 2.84
C SER A 12 0.50 6.42 2.89
N ALA A 13 -0.77 6.72 3.20
CA ALA A 13 -1.30 8.07 3.35
C ALA A 13 -0.89 8.74 4.66
N TYR A 14 -0.70 7.96 5.72
CA TYR A 14 -0.63 8.38 7.12
C TYR A 14 0.19 9.64 7.39
N LYS A 15 1.44 9.69 6.95
CA LYS A 15 2.34 10.85 7.19
C LYS A 15 1.87 12.15 6.53
N VAL A 16 1.11 12.03 5.44
CA VAL A 16 0.68 13.20 4.64
C VAL A 16 -0.68 13.73 5.11
N LEU A 17 -1.50 12.89 5.78
CA LEU A 17 -2.85 13.27 6.21
C LEU A 17 -2.90 14.57 7.04
N PRO A 18 -2.03 14.78 8.07
CA PRO A 18 -2.06 16.01 8.85
C PRO A 18 -1.73 17.25 8.03
N THR A 19 -0.79 17.13 7.09
CA THR A 19 -0.39 18.25 6.21
C THR A 19 -1.52 18.61 5.25
N LEU A 20 -2.22 17.61 4.70
CA LEU A 20 -3.39 17.83 3.85
C LEU A 20 -4.53 18.48 4.63
N ALA A 21 -4.82 18.02 5.85
CA ALA A 21 -5.84 18.64 6.69
C ALA A 21 -5.54 20.13 6.96
N LYS A 22 -4.29 20.46 7.30
CA LYS A 22 -3.85 21.86 7.47
C LYS A 22 -3.94 22.68 6.17
N SER A 23 -3.69 22.06 5.01
CA SER A 23 -3.81 22.77 3.72
C SER A 23 -5.26 23.13 3.40
N ILE A 24 -6.23 22.32 3.85
CA ILE A 24 -7.66 22.63 3.73
C ILE A 24 -8.03 23.83 4.60
N ASP A 25 -7.52 23.92 5.84
CA ASP A 25 -7.76 25.08 6.70
C ASP A 25 -7.27 26.38 6.05
N ARG A 26 -6.08 26.33 5.45
CA ARG A 26 -5.51 27.47 4.73
C ARG A 26 -6.33 27.87 3.51
N ARG A 27 -6.85 26.86 2.76
CA ARG A 27 -7.75 27.09 1.64
C ARG A 27 -9.05 27.76 2.11
N ASN A 28 -9.70 27.23 3.14
CA ASN A 28 -10.93 27.79 3.70
C ASN A 28 -10.73 29.25 4.15
N MET A 29 -9.59 29.55 4.79
CA MET A 29 -9.25 30.93 5.18
C MET A 29 -9.15 31.83 3.95
N ASN A 30 -8.45 31.40 2.90
CA ASN A 30 -8.29 32.18 1.67
C ASN A 30 -9.63 32.38 0.94
N GLU A 31 -10.48 31.36 0.88
CA GLU A 31 -11.83 31.44 0.29
C GLU A 31 -12.72 32.42 1.08
N ALA A 32 -12.69 32.34 2.42
CA ALA A 32 -13.42 33.27 3.27
C ALA A 32 -12.93 34.72 3.11
N LEU A 33 -11.62 34.96 3.11
CA LEU A 33 -11.04 36.31 2.92
C LEU A 33 -11.28 36.84 1.49
N GLY A 34 -11.17 35.97 0.47
CA GLY A 34 -11.42 36.35 -0.92
C GLY A 34 -12.88 36.73 -1.17
N SER A 35 -13.82 36.19 -0.41
CA SER A 35 -15.25 36.50 -0.57
C SER A 35 -15.60 37.97 -0.31
N PHE A 36 -14.79 38.67 0.48
CA PHE A 36 -14.97 40.11 0.70
C PHE A 36 -14.66 40.97 -0.53
N SER A 37 -13.86 40.45 -1.47
CA SER A 37 -13.45 41.14 -2.70
C SER A 37 -14.17 40.61 -3.94
N TYR A 38 -14.97 39.57 -3.83
CA TYR A 38 -15.56 38.84 -4.96
C TYR A 38 -17.05 39.20 -5.11
N GLN A 39 -17.47 39.61 -6.30
CA GLN A 39 -18.88 39.84 -6.67
C GLN A 39 -19.65 38.53 -6.92
N GLY A 40 -19.14 37.36 -6.47
CA GLY A 40 -19.74 36.09 -6.63
C GLY A 40 -20.81 35.75 -5.59
N ASN A 41 -21.52 34.64 -5.81
CA ASN A 41 -22.55 34.17 -4.91
C ASN A 41 -21.94 33.67 -3.58
N THR A 42 -22.23 34.32 -2.49
CA THR A 42 -21.79 33.95 -1.12
C THR A 42 -22.12 32.50 -0.78
N MET A 43 -23.22 31.94 -1.33
CA MET A 43 -23.64 30.56 -1.10
C MET A 43 -22.65 29.56 -1.70
N ASP A 44 -22.02 29.87 -2.83
CA ASP A 44 -21.02 29.00 -3.46
C ASP A 44 -19.75 28.91 -2.60
N VAL A 45 -19.33 30.02 -1.99
CA VAL A 45 -18.21 30.04 -1.05
C VAL A 45 -18.51 29.20 0.19
N VAL A 46 -19.72 29.36 0.75
CA VAL A 46 -20.16 28.58 1.92
C VAL A 46 -20.16 27.09 1.59
N ASN A 47 -20.72 26.70 0.45
CA ASN A 47 -20.76 25.30 0.02
C ASN A 47 -19.33 24.72 -0.18
N ALA A 48 -18.43 25.49 -0.79
CA ALA A 48 -17.03 25.09 -0.96
C ALA A 48 -16.33 24.86 0.40
N ILE A 49 -16.53 25.76 1.36
CA ILE A 49 -15.99 25.60 2.72
C ILE A 49 -16.59 24.37 3.43
N LEU A 50 -17.89 24.11 3.28
CA LEU A 50 -18.53 22.93 3.85
C LEU A 50 -17.97 21.64 3.27
N ASP A 51 -17.78 21.57 1.96
CA ASP A 51 -17.22 20.38 1.31
C ASP A 51 -15.73 20.18 1.66
N ASN A 52 -14.96 21.25 1.77
CA ASN A 52 -13.61 21.22 2.29
C ASN A 52 -13.56 20.67 3.74
N ASN A 53 -14.48 21.11 4.59
CA ASN A 53 -14.57 20.63 5.99
C ASN A 53 -14.94 19.13 6.06
N LYS A 54 -15.90 18.64 5.25
CA LYS A 54 -16.21 17.20 5.14
C LYS A 54 -14.98 16.39 4.70
N ARG A 55 -14.21 16.94 3.74
CA ARG A 55 -12.97 16.32 3.29
C ARG A 55 -11.92 16.29 4.40
N LYS A 56 -11.72 17.40 5.12
CA LYS A 56 -10.80 17.48 6.26
C LYS A 56 -11.14 16.45 7.33
N GLU A 57 -12.41 16.34 7.68
CA GLU A 57 -12.92 15.33 8.63
C GLU A 57 -12.57 13.91 8.16
N ALA A 58 -12.80 13.60 6.88
CA ALA A 58 -12.45 12.30 6.33
C ALA A 58 -10.94 12.01 6.44
N LEU A 59 -10.06 12.98 6.19
CA LEU A 59 -8.60 12.83 6.34
C LEU A 59 -8.19 12.60 7.81
N ILE A 60 -8.81 13.32 8.75
CA ILE A 60 -8.56 13.13 10.19
C ILE A 60 -9.02 11.73 10.62
N ASN A 61 -10.23 11.31 10.21
CA ASN A 61 -10.75 9.99 10.53
C ASN A 61 -9.85 8.88 9.95
N ALA A 62 -9.33 9.05 8.73
CA ALA A 62 -8.37 8.10 8.16
C ALA A 62 -7.11 7.97 9.04
N LYS A 63 -6.61 9.08 9.60
CA LYS A 63 -5.48 9.04 10.52
C LYS A 63 -5.82 8.29 11.80
N VAL A 64 -6.96 8.56 12.41
CA VAL A 64 -7.42 7.88 13.65
C VAL A 64 -7.57 6.38 13.42
N ILE A 65 -8.17 5.96 12.29
CA ILE A 65 -8.27 4.54 11.92
C ILE A 65 -6.90 3.86 11.90
N VAL A 66 -5.89 4.52 11.34
CA VAL A 66 -4.53 3.97 11.29
C VAL A 66 -3.91 3.89 12.68
N ASP A 67 -4.04 4.94 13.49
CA ASP A 67 -3.51 4.99 14.86
C ASP A 67 -4.10 3.85 15.71
N ASP A 68 -5.42 3.68 15.70
CA ASP A 68 -6.13 2.64 16.43
C ASP A 68 -5.77 1.23 15.94
N ALA A 69 -5.69 1.05 14.61
CA ALA A 69 -5.30 -0.23 14.03
C ALA A 69 -3.87 -0.60 14.40
N LEU A 70 -2.93 0.33 14.34
CA LEU A 70 -1.54 0.10 14.76
C LEU A 70 -1.44 -0.18 16.26
N ALA A 71 -2.21 0.51 17.09
CA ALA A 71 -2.27 0.29 18.54
C ALA A 71 -2.79 -1.11 18.90
N SER A 72 -3.70 -1.67 18.09
CA SER A 72 -4.27 -3.01 18.29
C SER A 72 -3.30 -4.15 17.96
N LEU A 73 -2.23 -3.88 17.22
CA LEU A 73 -1.27 -4.89 16.78
C LEU A 73 -0.23 -5.21 17.86
N LYS A 74 0.29 -6.45 17.82
CA LYS A 74 1.46 -6.81 18.64
C LYS A 74 2.64 -5.89 18.28
N PRO A 75 3.48 -5.49 19.27
CA PRO A 75 4.57 -4.52 19.07
C PRO A 75 5.49 -4.86 17.89
N THR A 76 5.82 -6.14 17.70
CA THR A 76 6.68 -6.62 16.60
C THR A 76 6.04 -6.37 15.21
N TYR A 77 4.73 -6.56 15.08
CA TYR A 77 4.02 -6.35 13.81
C TYR A 77 3.81 -4.86 13.54
N ARG A 78 3.46 -4.10 14.57
CA ARG A 78 3.36 -2.65 14.52
C ARG A 78 4.66 -2.03 14.02
N LYS A 79 5.81 -2.37 14.64
CA LYS A 79 7.14 -1.85 14.27
C LYS A 79 7.46 -2.08 12.79
N ILE A 80 7.16 -3.26 12.24
CA ILE A 80 7.39 -3.56 10.82
C ILE A 80 6.54 -2.69 9.90
N LEU A 81 5.25 -2.45 10.22
CA LEU A 81 4.41 -1.56 9.42
C LEU A 81 4.87 -0.11 9.52
N GLU A 82 5.25 0.35 10.70
CA GLU A 82 5.81 1.69 10.90
C GLU A 82 7.07 1.90 10.05
N LEU A 83 8.07 1.03 10.18
CA LEU A 83 9.30 1.11 9.40
C LEU A 83 9.03 1.08 7.89
N LYS A 84 8.14 0.19 7.42
CA LYS A 84 7.88 0.00 5.99
C LYS A 84 7.05 1.11 5.37
N TYR A 85 5.95 1.51 6.01
CA TYR A 85 4.97 2.44 5.43
C TYR A 85 5.13 3.86 5.93
N LEU A 86 5.43 4.04 7.21
CA LEU A 86 5.60 5.36 7.79
C LEU A 86 7.02 5.90 7.52
N GLU A 87 8.05 5.10 7.84
CA GLU A 87 9.45 5.53 7.61
C GLU A 87 9.94 5.25 6.19
N ARG A 88 9.17 4.47 5.40
CA ARG A 88 9.47 4.13 3.99
C ARG A 88 10.80 3.41 3.82
N ILE A 89 11.24 2.66 4.83
CA ILE A 89 12.49 1.91 4.83
C ILE A 89 12.34 0.66 3.92
N LYS A 90 13.40 0.30 3.21
CA LYS A 90 13.42 -0.90 2.36
C LYS A 90 13.46 -2.17 3.22
N CYS A 91 12.86 -3.26 2.71
CA CYS A 91 12.81 -4.53 3.45
C CYS A 91 14.18 -5.10 3.77
N GLU A 92 15.18 -4.85 2.92
CA GLU A 92 16.57 -5.24 3.13
C GLU A 92 17.20 -4.53 4.34
N GLU A 93 16.89 -3.24 4.51
CA GLU A 93 17.35 -2.43 5.63
C GLU A 93 16.63 -2.82 6.92
N ILE A 94 15.30 -3.06 6.85
CA ILE A 94 14.52 -3.57 7.97
C ILE A 94 15.08 -4.93 8.44
N ALA A 95 15.45 -5.81 7.51
CA ALA A 95 16.07 -7.09 7.84
C ALA A 95 17.38 -6.94 8.62
N LYS A 96 18.23 -6.00 8.22
CA LYS A 96 19.48 -5.67 8.91
C LYS A 96 19.22 -5.08 10.30
N MET A 97 18.30 -4.10 10.40
CA MET A 97 17.96 -3.43 11.67
C MET A 97 17.38 -4.39 12.71
N GLU A 98 16.56 -5.33 12.27
CA GLU A 98 15.86 -6.29 13.13
C GLU A 98 16.61 -7.63 13.30
N GLY A 99 17.80 -7.78 12.73
CA GLY A 99 18.60 -9.01 12.81
C GLY A 99 17.90 -10.24 12.25
N MET A 100 17.10 -10.10 11.20
CA MET A 100 16.32 -11.20 10.62
C MET A 100 16.51 -11.33 9.10
N SER A 101 16.14 -12.49 8.54
CA SER A 101 16.16 -12.68 7.09
C SER A 101 15.08 -11.84 6.39
N ILE A 102 15.35 -11.41 5.16
CA ILE A 102 14.38 -10.68 4.31
C ILE A 102 13.07 -11.47 4.17
N ARG A 103 13.15 -12.79 4.05
CA ARG A 103 11.98 -13.67 3.98
C ARG A 103 11.10 -13.55 5.24
N ASN A 104 11.71 -13.45 6.41
CA ASN A 104 10.99 -13.24 7.67
C ASN A 104 10.35 -11.85 7.74
N VAL A 105 11.00 -10.81 7.21
CA VAL A 105 10.41 -9.46 7.11
C VAL A 105 9.13 -9.52 6.27
N PHE A 106 9.16 -10.10 5.07
CA PHE A 106 7.98 -10.24 4.22
C PHE A 106 6.86 -11.05 4.89
N ARG A 107 7.20 -12.16 5.55
CA ARG A 107 6.21 -12.97 6.28
C ARG A 107 5.54 -12.18 7.41
N ARG A 108 6.33 -11.47 8.21
CA ARG A 108 5.82 -10.65 9.32
C ARG A 108 5.02 -9.45 8.80
N GLN A 109 5.44 -8.82 7.71
CA GLN A 109 4.69 -7.75 7.05
C GLN A 109 3.32 -8.24 6.57
N ALA A 110 3.24 -9.41 5.94
CA ALA A 110 1.97 -9.98 5.50
C ALA A 110 1.03 -10.27 6.69
N LEU A 111 1.55 -10.87 7.77
CA LEU A 111 0.77 -11.11 9.00
C LEU A 111 0.32 -9.80 9.66
N ALA A 112 1.18 -8.79 9.68
CA ALA A 112 0.85 -7.48 10.23
C ALA A 112 -0.24 -6.78 9.42
N LEU A 113 -0.18 -6.82 8.08
CA LEU A 113 -1.23 -6.30 7.18
C LEU A 113 -2.55 -7.06 7.36
N ALA A 114 -2.50 -8.38 7.49
CA ALA A 114 -3.69 -9.18 7.76
C ALA A 114 -4.33 -8.80 9.11
N GLY A 115 -3.52 -8.60 10.15
CA GLY A 115 -4.00 -8.12 11.46
C GLY A 115 -4.61 -6.72 11.37
N PHE A 116 -3.98 -5.80 10.68
CA PHE A 116 -4.51 -4.45 10.41
C PHE A 116 -5.85 -4.50 9.67
N SER A 117 -5.93 -5.29 8.59
CA SER A 117 -7.15 -5.48 7.81
C SER A 117 -8.29 -6.07 8.67
N LYS A 118 -7.97 -7.07 9.49
CA LYS A 118 -8.93 -7.68 10.42
C LYS A 118 -9.49 -6.67 11.42
N PHE A 119 -8.63 -5.83 12.00
CA PHE A 119 -9.07 -4.75 12.89
C PHE A 119 -10.03 -3.80 12.18
N CYS A 120 -9.70 -3.34 10.96
CA CYS A 120 -10.56 -2.46 10.18
C CYS A 120 -11.96 -3.08 9.97
N ILE A 121 -12.02 -4.35 9.56
CA ILE A 121 -13.29 -5.06 9.34
C ILE A 121 -14.09 -5.15 10.65
N LEU A 122 -13.46 -5.52 11.76
CA LEU A 122 -14.11 -5.63 13.06
C LEU A 122 -14.69 -4.30 13.58
N LYS A 123 -14.09 -3.17 13.17
CA LYS A 123 -14.58 -1.82 13.49
C LYS A 123 -15.57 -1.26 12.46
N GLY A 124 -15.98 -2.05 11.48
CA GLY A 124 -16.90 -1.63 10.43
C GLY A 124 -16.27 -0.83 9.30
N TYR A 125 -14.93 -0.75 9.25
CA TYR A 125 -14.16 -0.11 8.17
C TYR A 125 -13.79 -1.15 7.11
N ASP A 126 -14.80 -1.82 6.56
CA ASP A 126 -14.62 -2.80 5.50
C ASP A 126 -14.25 -2.15 4.15
N CYS A 127 -13.98 -2.97 3.17
CA CYS A 127 -13.59 -2.51 1.85
C CYS A 127 -14.65 -1.63 1.18
N GLU A 128 -15.93 -1.94 1.38
CA GLU A 128 -17.05 -1.21 0.79
C GLU A 128 -17.18 0.19 1.43
N TRP A 129 -17.12 0.25 2.74
CA TRP A 129 -17.16 1.50 3.48
C TRP A 129 -15.97 2.42 3.10
N LEU A 130 -14.75 1.86 3.05
CA LEU A 130 -13.55 2.60 2.67
C LEU A 130 -13.64 3.12 1.24
N GLU A 131 -14.12 2.30 0.31
CA GLU A 131 -14.33 2.71 -1.08
C GLU A 131 -15.35 3.85 -1.17
N LYS A 132 -16.49 3.72 -0.52
CA LYS A 132 -17.53 4.76 -0.51
C LYS A 132 -17.02 6.09 0.07
N ARG A 133 -16.18 6.02 1.09
CA ARG A 133 -15.70 7.21 1.82
C ARG A 133 -14.53 7.90 1.14
N TYR A 134 -13.58 7.14 0.57
CA TYR A 134 -12.29 7.67 0.11
C TYR A 134 -12.02 7.58 -1.39
N SER A 135 -12.77 6.79 -2.17
CA SER A 135 -12.48 6.61 -3.61
C SER A 135 -12.58 7.89 -4.42
N LYS A 136 -13.47 8.80 -4.02
CA LYS A 136 -13.67 10.09 -4.69
C LYS A 136 -12.61 11.14 -4.33
N ASP A 137 -11.83 10.92 -3.28
CA ASP A 137 -10.76 11.85 -2.91
C ASP A 137 -9.56 11.67 -3.85
N PRO A 138 -9.11 12.75 -4.53
CA PRO A 138 -8.02 12.67 -5.52
C PRO A 138 -6.69 12.18 -4.94
N PHE A 139 -6.46 12.39 -3.64
CA PHE A 139 -5.24 11.94 -2.97
C PHE A 139 -5.25 10.41 -2.77
N PHE A 140 -6.36 9.85 -2.28
CA PHE A 140 -6.49 8.41 -2.11
C PHE A 140 -6.55 7.68 -3.45
N SER A 141 -7.21 8.24 -4.47
CA SER A 141 -7.19 7.70 -5.84
C SER A 141 -5.75 7.54 -6.36
N LYS A 142 -4.94 8.58 -6.28
CA LYS A 142 -3.52 8.54 -6.69
C LYS A 142 -2.69 7.50 -5.93
N ILE A 143 -2.93 7.30 -4.64
CA ILE A 143 -2.24 6.27 -3.85
C ILE A 143 -2.68 4.88 -4.31
N LYS A 144 -3.98 4.68 -4.52
CA LYS A 144 -4.58 3.44 -4.99
C LYS A 144 -3.97 3.02 -6.34
N ASP A 145 -3.93 3.94 -7.31
CA ASP A 145 -3.36 3.69 -8.64
C ASP A 145 -1.87 3.30 -8.54
N ARG A 146 -1.12 3.96 -7.69
CA ARG A 146 0.31 3.65 -7.44
C ARG A 146 0.49 2.26 -6.84
N ILE A 147 -0.32 1.87 -5.86
CA ILE A 147 -0.25 0.55 -5.22
C ILE A 147 -0.65 -0.54 -6.21
N THR A 148 -1.69 -0.33 -7.02
CA THR A 148 -2.12 -1.26 -8.07
C THR A 148 -1.02 -1.45 -9.11
N ALA A 149 -0.47 -0.37 -9.66
CA ALA A 149 0.63 -0.44 -10.62
C ALA A 149 1.87 -1.15 -10.07
N GLN A 150 2.17 -1.00 -8.77
CA GLN A 150 3.29 -1.70 -8.13
C GLN A 150 2.99 -3.19 -7.94
N SER A 151 1.74 -3.54 -7.63
CA SER A 151 1.29 -4.94 -7.53
C SER A 151 1.43 -5.66 -8.88
N ASP A 152 0.99 -5.02 -9.98
CA ASP A 152 1.05 -5.57 -11.33
C ASP A 152 2.50 -5.78 -11.79
N LYS A 153 3.39 -4.82 -11.52
CA LYS A 153 4.84 -4.98 -11.78
C LYS A 153 5.43 -6.15 -11.01
N ASN A 154 5.09 -6.33 -9.75
CA ASN A 154 5.58 -7.43 -8.93
C ASN A 154 5.06 -8.80 -9.43
N ALA A 155 3.79 -8.88 -9.85
CA ALA A 155 3.21 -10.07 -10.46
C ALA A 155 3.94 -10.44 -11.76
N MET A 156 4.15 -9.47 -12.64
CA MET A 156 4.88 -9.68 -13.91
C MET A 156 6.33 -10.15 -13.68
N MET A 157 7.04 -9.56 -12.71
CA MET A 157 8.42 -9.98 -12.36
C MET A 157 8.45 -11.39 -11.76
N SER A 158 7.45 -11.77 -10.97
CA SER A 158 7.31 -13.12 -10.44
C SER A 158 7.12 -14.15 -11.56
N ASP A 159 6.25 -13.86 -12.53
CA ASP A 159 6.00 -14.76 -13.67
C ASP A 159 7.23 -14.90 -14.59
N LEU A 160 7.94 -13.80 -14.85
CA LEU A 160 9.21 -13.86 -15.58
C LEU A 160 10.26 -14.71 -14.85
N SER A 161 10.33 -14.60 -13.52
CA SER A 161 11.23 -15.41 -12.70
C SER A 161 10.88 -16.90 -12.76
N LYS A 162 9.58 -17.25 -12.71
CA LYS A 162 9.10 -18.64 -12.86
C LYS A 162 9.43 -19.20 -14.24
N ARG A 163 9.17 -18.44 -15.32
CA ARG A 163 9.49 -18.84 -16.70
C ARG A 163 11.01 -19.07 -16.87
N LYS A 164 11.85 -18.17 -16.34
CA LYS A 164 13.32 -18.36 -16.37
C LYS A 164 13.76 -19.65 -15.67
N LYS A 165 13.16 -20.00 -14.53
CA LYS A 165 13.45 -21.25 -13.82
C LYS A 165 13.02 -22.49 -14.64
N GLN A 166 11.85 -22.45 -15.27
CA GLN A 166 11.35 -23.52 -16.13
C GLN A 166 12.25 -23.73 -17.35
N ILE A 167 12.67 -22.65 -18.02
CA ILE A 167 13.59 -22.73 -19.16
C ILE A 167 14.94 -23.33 -18.72
N LYS A 168 15.51 -22.86 -17.59
CA LYS A 168 16.76 -23.47 -17.07
C LYS A 168 16.61 -24.95 -16.76
N ALA A 169 15.52 -25.37 -16.16
CA ALA A 169 15.27 -26.79 -15.87
C ALA A 169 15.15 -27.62 -17.16
N ALA A 170 14.43 -27.14 -18.17
CA ALA A 170 14.31 -27.79 -19.48
C ALA A 170 15.66 -27.90 -20.20
N VAL A 171 16.48 -26.84 -20.19
CA VAL A 171 17.82 -26.87 -20.78
C VAL A 171 18.73 -27.90 -20.09
N VAL A 172 18.69 -27.97 -18.77
CA VAL A 172 19.46 -28.97 -18.01
C VAL A 172 19.02 -30.39 -18.35
N GLN A 173 17.72 -30.66 -18.50
CA GLN A 173 17.23 -31.96 -18.92
C GLN A 173 17.68 -32.37 -20.34
N ILE A 174 17.64 -31.43 -21.29
CA ILE A 174 18.08 -31.67 -22.66
C ILE A 174 19.60 -31.98 -22.69
N LEU A 175 20.41 -31.18 -21.99
CA LEU A 175 21.86 -31.38 -21.95
C LEU A 175 22.24 -32.68 -21.20
N GLY A 176 21.55 -33.02 -20.12
CA GLY A 176 21.75 -34.28 -19.39
C GLY A 176 21.37 -35.51 -20.20
N GLY A 177 20.31 -35.44 -21.02
CA GLY A 177 19.91 -36.50 -21.93
C GLY A 177 20.91 -36.74 -23.08
N MET A 178 21.58 -35.68 -23.57
CA MET A 178 22.61 -35.83 -24.62
C MET A 178 23.90 -36.47 -24.11
N GLN A 179 24.26 -36.34 -22.84
CA GLN A 179 25.42 -37.00 -22.25
C GLN A 179 25.20 -38.49 -21.97
N GLY A 180 23.97 -38.91 -21.69
CA GLY A 180 23.60 -40.33 -21.52
C GLY A 180 23.63 -41.11 -22.84
N ALA A 181 23.24 -40.47 -23.94
CA ALA A 181 23.26 -41.11 -25.27
C ALA A 181 24.65 -41.33 -25.86
N SER A 182 25.64 -40.56 -25.44
CA SER A 182 27.03 -40.73 -25.91
C SER A 182 27.81 -41.83 -25.21
N GLN A 183 27.35 -42.30 -24.04
CA GLN A 183 28.03 -43.41 -23.31
C GLN A 183 27.53 -44.78 -23.71
N THR A 184 26.37 -44.95 -24.30
CA THR A 184 25.88 -46.23 -24.79
C THR A 184 26.42 -46.61 -26.17
N ALA A 185 26.90 -45.66 -26.95
CA ALA A 185 27.50 -45.92 -28.30
C ALA A 185 28.95 -46.43 -28.26
N VAL A 186 29.64 -46.39 -27.14
CA VAL A 186 31.06 -46.83 -27.00
C VAL A 186 31.17 -48.23 -26.39
N ALA A 187 30.06 -48.82 -25.94
CA ALA A 187 30.05 -50.18 -25.32
C ALA A 187 29.71 -51.32 -26.30
N GLU A 188 29.46 -51.04 -27.58
CA GLU A 188 29.12 -52.02 -28.62
C GLU A 188 30.12 -52.02 -29.79
N SER A 189 31.44 -51.80 -29.50
CA SER A 189 32.48 -51.93 -30.51
C SER A 189 33.56 -52.87 -30.06
#